data_180fd693d3733672f91aa70a6488338e
#
_entry.id   180fd693d3733672f91aa70a6488338e
#
_cell.length_a   1.000
_cell.length_b   1.000
_cell.length_c   1.000
_cell.angle_alpha   90.00
_cell.angle_beta   90.00
_cell.angle_gamma   90.00
#
_symmetry.space_group_name_H-M   'P 1'
#
loop_
_entity.id
_entity.type
_entity.pdbx_description
1 polymer ?
#
loop_
_entity_poly.entity_id
_entity_poly.type
_entity_poly.pdbx_seq_one_letter_code
_entity_poly.pdbx_strand_id
1 'polypeptide(L)'
;MTQSNDAYAALVDAIVAAGAVVTGAERGSTDEFEQAAGFHYATELIRVALDLYGDTDEDVPRFVPFGSHALGYHAGGVIAGRIQGGINPDAVYDQAILAPDRSYRIRGRRGSDVYLSFSFSGGRNGHRPDRTMATINDTQLTFGRDGEFELIVSPEQPTDA
;
A
#
# COMPACT_ATOMS: atom_id res chain seq x y z
N MET A 1 -23.98 7.81 -21.17
CA MET A 1 -23.08 8.31 -20.10
C MET A 1 -21.67 7.91 -20.50
N THR A 2 -20.67 8.69 -20.15
CA THR A 2 -19.28 8.34 -20.48
C THR A 2 -18.73 7.41 -19.42
N GLN A 3 -17.81 6.53 -19.76
CA GLN A 3 -17.13 5.60 -18.84
C GLN A 3 -16.58 6.30 -17.58
N SER A 4 -16.10 7.55 -17.72
CA SER A 4 -15.63 8.38 -16.59
C SER A 4 -16.75 8.75 -15.61
N ASN A 5 -17.95 9.04 -16.09
CA ASN A 5 -19.07 9.36 -15.22
C ASN A 5 -19.53 8.15 -14.42
N ASP A 6 -19.51 6.95 -15.04
CA ASP A 6 -19.89 5.73 -14.38
C ASP A 6 -18.86 5.33 -13.31
N ALA A 7 -17.56 5.52 -13.57
CA ALA A 7 -16.50 5.30 -12.60
C ALA A 7 -16.59 6.27 -11.39
N TYR A 8 -16.87 7.55 -11.67
CA TYR A 8 -17.05 8.54 -10.59
C TYR A 8 -18.29 8.22 -9.73
N ALA A 9 -19.40 7.83 -10.35
CA ALA A 9 -20.59 7.44 -9.62
C ALA A 9 -20.32 6.22 -8.72
N ALA A 10 -19.63 5.20 -9.25
CA ALA A 10 -19.23 4.02 -8.46
C ALA A 10 -18.34 4.36 -7.27
N LEU A 11 -17.43 5.32 -7.41
CA LEU A 11 -16.60 5.81 -6.29
C LEU A 11 -17.47 6.49 -5.21
N VAL A 12 -18.38 7.35 -5.61
CA VAL A 12 -19.31 8.03 -4.66
C VAL A 12 -20.17 7.01 -3.92
N ASP A 13 -20.73 6.03 -4.64
CA ASP A 13 -21.54 4.97 -4.04
C ASP A 13 -20.72 4.14 -3.04
N ALA A 14 -19.47 3.83 -3.33
CA ALA A 14 -18.58 3.11 -2.42
C ALA A 14 -18.29 3.93 -1.14
N ILE A 15 -18.10 5.23 -1.24
CA ILE A 15 -17.90 6.13 -0.09
C ILE A 15 -19.15 6.16 0.80
N VAL A 16 -20.33 6.28 0.18
CA VAL A 16 -21.62 6.26 0.91
C VAL A 16 -21.82 4.91 1.60
N ALA A 17 -21.54 3.81 0.92
CA ALA A 17 -21.63 2.46 1.48
C ALA A 17 -20.68 2.26 2.66
N ALA A 18 -19.45 2.77 2.60
CA ALA A 18 -18.49 2.73 3.71
C ALA A 18 -19.01 3.50 4.94
N GLY A 19 -19.60 4.69 4.72
CA GLY A 19 -20.26 5.45 5.80
C GLY A 19 -21.42 4.70 6.45
N ALA A 20 -22.23 3.99 5.66
CA ALA A 20 -23.33 3.19 6.16
C ALA A 20 -22.88 2.01 7.05
N VAL A 21 -21.67 1.49 6.86
CA VAL A 21 -21.09 0.46 7.75
C VAL A 21 -20.81 1.05 9.15
N VAL A 22 -20.34 2.29 9.22
CA VAL A 22 -20.02 2.95 10.50
C VAL A 22 -21.26 3.16 11.38
N THR A 23 -22.40 3.46 10.76
CA THR A 23 -23.67 3.74 11.47
C THR A 23 -24.65 2.56 11.46
N GLY A 24 -24.33 1.48 10.74
CA GLY A 24 -25.23 0.36 10.52
C GLY A 24 -25.44 -0.53 11.75
N ALA A 25 -26.59 -1.18 11.83
CA ALA A 25 -26.99 -1.98 12.98
C ALA A 25 -26.15 -3.23 13.24
N GLU A 26 -25.47 -3.76 12.22
CA GLU A 26 -24.69 -4.99 12.36
C GLU A 26 -23.26 -4.78 12.89
N ARG A 27 -22.63 -3.68 12.49
CA ARG A 27 -21.19 -3.42 12.75
C ARG A 27 -20.90 -2.01 13.21
N GLY A 28 -21.87 -1.11 13.10
CA GLY A 28 -21.74 0.26 13.53
C GLY A 28 -21.95 0.40 15.04
N SER A 29 -21.61 1.56 15.54
CA SER A 29 -21.84 1.97 16.92
C SER A 29 -22.94 3.02 16.99
N THR A 30 -23.64 3.10 18.13
CA THR A 30 -24.54 4.19 18.48
C THR A 30 -23.80 5.28 19.27
N ASP A 31 -22.58 5.03 19.69
CA ASP A 31 -21.74 6.00 20.37
C ASP A 31 -21.15 7.00 19.36
N GLU A 32 -21.34 8.28 19.64
CA GLU A 32 -20.94 9.36 18.74
C GLU A 32 -19.42 9.43 18.55
N PHE A 33 -18.64 9.14 19.59
CA PHE A 33 -17.19 9.13 19.51
C PHE A 33 -16.68 7.97 18.64
N GLU A 34 -17.26 6.78 18.81
CA GLU A 34 -16.93 5.61 17.99
C GLU A 34 -17.33 5.81 16.53
N GLN A 35 -18.47 6.44 16.26
CA GLN A 35 -18.87 6.82 14.91
C GLN A 35 -17.87 7.79 14.27
N ALA A 36 -17.46 8.82 15.02
CA ALA A 36 -16.46 9.77 14.53
C ALA A 36 -15.13 9.09 14.23
N ALA A 37 -14.67 8.17 15.07
CA ALA A 37 -13.48 7.37 14.83
C ALA A 37 -13.63 6.47 13.57
N GLY A 38 -14.79 5.85 13.38
CA GLY A 38 -15.13 5.07 12.21
C GLY A 38 -15.11 5.88 10.90
N PHE A 39 -15.68 7.07 10.90
CA PHE A 39 -15.62 7.97 9.75
C PHE A 39 -14.21 8.46 9.46
N HIS A 40 -13.43 8.75 10.50
CA HIS A 40 -12.02 9.09 10.33
C HIS A 40 -11.26 7.95 9.66
N TYR A 41 -11.44 6.72 10.14
CA TYR A 41 -10.83 5.53 9.55
C TYR A 41 -11.23 5.32 8.08
N ALA A 42 -12.51 5.46 7.76
CA ALA A 42 -13.00 5.38 6.38
C ALA A 42 -12.34 6.43 5.47
N THR A 43 -12.15 7.66 5.99
CA THR A 43 -11.46 8.73 5.26
C THR A 43 -9.99 8.39 5.00
N GLU A 44 -9.28 7.79 5.97
CA GLU A 44 -7.90 7.35 5.79
C GLU A 44 -7.79 6.24 4.75
N LEU A 45 -8.75 5.30 4.69
CA LEU A 45 -8.79 4.28 3.64
C LEU A 45 -8.97 4.89 2.24
N ILE A 46 -9.82 5.92 2.11
CA ILE A 46 -10.00 6.63 0.83
C ILE A 46 -8.69 7.31 0.42
N ARG A 47 -7.98 7.95 1.35
CA ARG A 47 -6.68 8.58 1.07
C ARG A 47 -5.64 7.57 0.59
N VAL A 48 -5.53 6.43 1.26
CA VAL A 48 -4.64 5.33 0.82
C VAL A 48 -5.02 4.85 -0.59
N ALA A 49 -6.31 4.68 -0.85
CA ALA A 49 -6.76 4.24 -2.16
C ALA A 49 -6.44 5.26 -3.27
N LEU A 50 -6.61 6.55 -3.00
CA LEU A 50 -6.25 7.60 -3.95
C LEU A 50 -4.74 7.67 -4.19
N ASP A 51 -3.92 7.60 -3.14
CA ASP A 51 -2.47 7.57 -3.24
C ASP A 51 -1.99 6.36 -4.05
N LEU A 52 -2.63 5.20 -3.86
CA LEU A 52 -2.21 3.93 -4.44
C LEU A 52 -2.71 3.70 -5.87
N TYR A 53 -3.93 4.12 -6.17
CA TYR A 53 -4.59 3.86 -7.46
C TYR A 53 -4.81 5.11 -8.31
N GLY A 54 -4.91 6.29 -7.70
CA GLY A 54 -5.16 7.54 -8.40
C GLY A 54 -3.90 8.18 -8.97
N ASP A 55 -2.81 8.10 -8.21
CA ASP A 55 -1.56 8.78 -8.53
C ASP A 55 -0.44 7.81 -8.96
N THR A 56 -0.77 6.55 -9.22
CA THR A 56 0.20 5.52 -9.59
C THR A 56 0.14 5.23 -11.08
N ASP A 57 1.31 5.17 -11.70
CA ASP A 57 1.50 4.74 -13.08
C ASP A 57 2.20 3.37 -13.05
N GLU A 58 1.63 2.38 -13.75
CA GLU A 58 2.21 1.04 -13.85
C GLU A 58 3.56 1.04 -14.58
N ASP A 59 3.84 2.03 -15.41
CA ASP A 59 5.15 2.21 -16.04
C ASP A 59 6.20 2.79 -15.08
N VAL A 60 5.75 3.63 -14.14
CA VAL A 60 6.61 4.27 -13.14
C VAL A 60 5.97 4.15 -11.76
N PRO A 61 5.87 2.93 -11.21
CA PRO A 61 5.27 2.70 -9.91
C PRO A 61 6.07 3.40 -8.82
N ARG A 62 5.37 3.85 -7.79
CA ARG A 62 5.98 4.45 -6.62
C ARG A 62 5.55 3.73 -5.36
N PHE A 63 6.38 3.78 -4.35
CA PHE A 63 6.03 3.32 -3.02
C PHE A 63 5.10 4.32 -2.33
N VAL A 64 4.04 3.80 -1.76
CA VAL A 64 3.04 4.54 -0.98
C VAL A 64 3.02 3.99 0.44
N PRO A 65 3.20 4.84 1.46
CA PRO A 65 3.15 4.40 2.86
C PRO A 65 1.78 3.87 3.23
N PHE A 66 1.74 2.78 4.00
CA PHE A 66 0.49 2.25 4.54
C PHE A 66 0.72 1.55 5.88
N GLY A 67 -0.34 1.42 6.68
CA GLY A 67 -0.35 0.60 7.90
C GLY A 67 0.62 1.04 9.00
N SER A 68 1.14 2.27 8.93
CA SER A 68 2.05 2.82 9.93
C SER A 68 1.46 4.02 10.62
N HIS A 69 1.52 4.05 11.95
CA HIS A 69 1.26 5.24 12.76
C HIS A 69 2.45 6.19 12.78
N ALA A 70 3.63 5.68 12.51
CA ALA A 70 4.82 6.49 12.61
C ALA A 70 4.80 7.59 11.55
N LEU A 71 5.25 8.75 11.94
CA LEU A 71 5.76 9.73 11.02
C LEU A 71 6.93 9.06 10.29
N GLY A 72 6.68 8.53 9.11
CA GLY A 72 7.71 7.91 8.29
C GLY A 72 8.62 8.97 7.70
N TYR A 73 9.93 8.74 7.79
CA TYR A 73 10.90 9.50 7.01
C TYR A 73 11.07 8.78 5.67
N HIS A 74 10.46 9.30 4.63
CA HIS A 74 10.72 8.89 3.26
C HIS A 74 11.72 9.84 2.59
N ALA A 75 12.29 9.45 1.47
CA ALA A 75 13.31 10.17 0.72
C ALA A 75 12.90 11.60 0.24
N GLY A 76 11.95 12.23 0.79
CA GLY A 76 11.44 13.57 0.51
C GLY A 76 10.89 14.32 1.71
N GLY A 77 11.02 13.77 2.93
CA GLY A 77 10.56 14.42 4.15
C GLY A 77 9.71 13.55 5.05
N VAL A 78 9.06 14.17 6.02
CA VAL A 78 8.15 13.51 6.96
C VAL A 78 6.79 13.32 6.28
N ILE A 79 6.37 12.08 6.09
CA ILE A 79 5.02 11.77 5.63
C ILE A 79 4.21 11.30 6.83
N ALA A 80 3.02 11.88 7.02
CA ALA A 80 2.06 11.36 7.99
C ALA A 80 1.72 9.92 7.66
N GLY A 81 1.79 9.03 8.64
CA GLY A 81 1.42 7.64 8.48
C GLY A 81 0.01 7.49 7.90
N ARG A 82 -0.21 6.43 7.14
CA ARG A 82 -1.52 6.05 6.62
C ARG A 82 -2.06 4.91 7.45
N ILE A 83 -3.27 5.07 7.91
CA ILE A 83 -3.95 4.04 8.70
C ILE A 83 -4.68 3.10 7.74
N GLN A 84 -4.23 1.85 7.67
CA GLN A 84 -4.93 0.79 6.95
C GLN A 84 -4.80 -0.52 7.74
N GLY A 85 -5.92 -1.02 8.25
CA GLY A 85 -5.93 -2.25 9.03
C GLY A 85 -5.32 -2.11 10.43
N GLY A 86 -4.74 -3.19 10.92
CA GLY A 86 -4.03 -3.20 12.21
C GLY A 86 -2.69 -2.49 12.09
N ILE A 87 -2.48 -1.52 12.96
CA ILE A 87 -1.29 -0.70 12.96
C ILE A 87 -0.17 -1.44 13.68
N ASN A 88 1.01 -1.49 13.04
CA ASN A 88 2.23 -1.96 13.68
C ASN A 88 3.11 -0.75 14.02
N PRO A 89 3.30 -0.45 15.32
CA PRO A 89 4.13 0.68 15.73
C PRO A 89 5.63 0.46 15.49
N ASP A 90 6.05 -0.79 15.31
CA ASP A 90 7.45 -1.19 15.23
C ASP A 90 7.96 -1.32 13.79
N ALA A 91 7.11 -1.08 12.80
CA ALA A 91 7.49 -1.21 11.40
C ALA A 91 6.90 -0.09 10.52
N VAL A 92 7.63 0.26 9.49
CA VAL A 92 7.17 1.11 8.39
C VAL A 92 6.86 0.20 7.21
N TYR A 93 5.70 0.39 6.62
CA TYR A 93 5.26 -0.35 5.45
C TYR A 93 5.04 0.60 4.29
N ASP A 94 5.59 0.22 3.16
CA ASP A 94 5.35 0.84 1.87
C ASP A 94 4.82 -0.21 0.90
N GLN A 95 3.93 0.18 0.01
CA GLN A 95 3.42 -0.71 -1.03
C GLN A 95 3.45 -0.01 -2.39
N ALA A 96 3.56 -0.81 -3.44
CA ALA A 96 3.45 -0.36 -4.82
C ALA A 96 2.63 -1.37 -5.62
N ILE A 97 1.87 -0.87 -6.59
CA ILE A 97 1.16 -1.71 -7.57
C ILE A 97 2.08 -1.97 -8.75
N LEU A 98 2.23 -3.23 -9.11
CA LEU A 98 3.03 -3.67 -10.24
C LEU A 98 2.15 -4.39 -11.26
N ALA A 99 2.37 -4.13 -12.55
CA ALA A 99 1.73 -4.88 -13.62
C ALA A 99 2.40 -6.28 -13.76
N PRO A 100 1.61 -7.33 -13.96
CA PRO A 100 2.14 -8.71 -13.95
C PRO A 100 2.99 -9.08 -15.16
N ASP A 101 2.93 -8.30 -16.23
CA ASP A 101 3.61 -8.52 -17.51
C ASP A 101 4.86 -7.67 -17.70
N ARG A 102 5.29 -6.96 -16.66
CA ARG A 102 6.42 -6.02 -16.71
C ARG A 102 7.53 -6.40 -15.75
N SER A 103 8.73 -5.93 -16.07
CA SER A 103 9.90 -6.04 -15.19
C SER A 103 10.20 -4.71 -14.54
N TYR A 104 10.51 -4.75 -13.25
CA TYR A 104 10.79 -3.57 -12.44
C TYR A 104 12.13 -3.70 -11.75
N ARG A 105 12.75 -2.55 -11.52
CA ARG A 105 13.97 -2.44 -10.76
C ARG A 105 13.70 -1.62 -9.51
N ILE A 106 13.90 -2.24 -8.35
CA ILE A 106 13.82 -1.59 -7.06
C ILE A 106 15.24 -1.28 -6.61
N ARG A 107 15.51 -0.02 -6.31
CA ARG A 107 16.79 0.44 -5.76
C ARG A 107 16.55 1.14 -4.44
N GLY A 108 17.43 0.91 -3.51
CA GLY A 108 17.32 1.54 -2.21
C GLY A 108 18.62 1.48 -1.42
N ARG A 109 18.53 2.01 -0.22
CA ARG A 109 19.59 1.94 0.78
C ARG A 109 18.95 1.51 2.09
N ARG A 110 19.53 0.48 2.73
CA ARG A 110 19.01 -0.07 3.98
C ARG A 110 19.02 0.97 5.12
N GLY A 111 19.97 1.88 5.15
CA GLY A 111 20.07 2.85 6.23
C GLY A 111 20.33 2.18 7.59
N SER A 112 19.58 2.59 8.61
CA SER A 112 19.65 2.05 9.98
C SER A 112 18.63 0.94 10.26
N ASP A 113 17.89 0.47 9.25
CA ASP A 113 16.88 -0.55 9.43
C ASP A 113 17.50 -1.87 9.93
N VAL A 114 16.92 -2.43 10.98
CA VAL A 114 17.34 -3.71 11.56
C VAL A 114 16.90 -4.86 10.70
N TYR A 115 15.76 -4.70 10.03
CA TYR A 115 15.16 -5.69 9.15
C TYR A 115 14.54 -5.01 7.92
N LEU A 116 14.78 -5.58 6.75
CA LEU A 116 14.18 -5.16 5.49
C LEU A 116 13.60 -6.38 4.78
N SER A 117 12.37 -6.28 4.30
CA SER A 117 11.72 -7.36 3.57
C SER A 117 10.85 -6.82 2.44
N PHE A 118 10.81 -7.55 1.34
CA PHE A 118 9.91 -7.34 0.22
C PHE A 118 9.00 -8.55 0.08
N SER A 119 7.69 -8.33 0.18
CA SER A 119 6.69 -9.35 -0.05
C SER A 119 5.93 -9.05 -1.33
N PHE A 120 5.95 -9.98 -2.27
CA PHE A 120 5.23 -9.89 -3.54
C PHE A 120 3.96 -10.71 -3.43
N SER A 121 2.85 -10.03 -3.57
CA SER A 121 1.53 -10.63 -3.42
C SER A 121 0.77 -10.52 -4.73
N GLY A 122 0.06 -11.59 -5.07
CA GLY A 122 -0.82 -11.63 -6.22
C GLY A 122 -2.28 -11.58 -5.81
N GLY A 123 -3.12 -11.22 -6.76
CA GLY A 123 -4.55 -11.13 -6.56
C GLY A 123 -5.20 -10.28 -7.64
N ARG A 124 -6.49 -10.07 -7.51
CA ARG A 124 -7.24 -9.21 -8.40
C ARG A 124 -7.01 -7.75 -8.03
N ASN A 125 -6.70 -6.92 -9.03
CA ASN A 125 -6.53 -5.47 -8.82
C ASN A 125 -7.75 -4.83 -8.12
N GLY A 126 -7.50 -3.96 -7.15
CA GLY A 126 -8.55 -3.34 -6.33
C GLY A 126 -9.11 -4.24 -5.21
N HIS A 127 -8.57 -5.45 -5.03
CA HIS A 127 -8.94 -6.36 -3.96
C HIS A 127 -7.75 -6.67 -3.05
N ARG A 128 -8.04 -7.24 -1.88
CA ARG A 128 -6.96 -7.77 -1.03
C ARG A 128 -6.20 -8.86 -1.80
N PRO A 129 -4.89 -8.89 -1.67
CA PRO A 129 -4.10 -10.00 -2.21
C PRO A 129 -4.62 -11.35 -1.69
N ASP A 130 -4.71 -12.34 -2.56
CA ASP A 130 -5.20 -13.67 -2.24
C ASP A 130 -4.06 -14.69 -2.03
N ARG A 131 -2.84 -14.35 -2.43
CA ARG A 131 -1.66 -15.21 -2.27
C ARG A 131 -0.37 -14.39 -2.17
N THR A 132 0.61 -14.95 -1.45
CA THR A 132 2.00 -14.48 -1.50
C THR A 132 2.72 -15.26 -2.60
N MET A 133 3.35 -14.54 -3.51
CA MET A 133 4.10 -15.13 -4.62
C MET A 133 5.56 -15.35 -4.26
N ALA A 134 6.17 -14.37 -3.58
CA ALA A 134 7.54 -14.44 -3.11
C ALA A 134 7.73 -13.51 -1.90
N THR A 135 8.70 -13.83 -1.07
CA THR A 135 9.21 -12.94 -0.02
C THR A 135 10.73 -13.02 -0.02
N ILE A 136 11.36 -11.86 -0.01
CA ILE A 136 12.81 -11.70 0.06
C ILE A 136 13.10 -10.79 1.25
N ASN A 137 14.04 -11.17 2.09
CA ASN A 137 14.47 -10.37 3.23
C ASN A 137 15.94 -9.95 3.12
N ASP A 138 16.39 -9.17 4.08
CA ASP A 138 17.74 -8.61 4.13
C ASP A 138 18.85 -9.66 4.14
N THR A 139 18.59 -10.91 4.56
CA THR A 139 19.60 -12.00 4.50
C THR A 139 19.80 -12.55 3.09
N GLN A 140 18.89 -12.27 2.18
CA GLN A 140 18.89 -12.71 0.77
C GLN A 140 19.28 -11.58 -0.18
N LEU A 141 19.35 -10.34 0.30
CA LEU A 141 19.78 -9.18 -0.47
C LEU A 141 21.29 -9.01 -0.39
N THR A 142 21.89 -8.62 -1.49
CA THR A 142 23.30 -8.18 -1.51
C THR A 142 23.35 -6.66 -1.32
N PHE A 143 24.09 -6.24 -0.29
CA PHE A 143 24.27 -4.83 0.00
C PHE A 143 25.66 -4.34 -0.41
N GLY A 144 25.70 -3.19 -1.06
CA GLY A 144 26.93 -2.46 -1.31
C GLY A 144 27.54 -1.89 -0.02
N ARG A 145 28.71 -1.26 -0.16
CA ARG A 145 29.46 -0.71 0.98
C ARG A 145 28.67 0.29 1.83
N ASP A 146 27.79 1.07 1.19
CA ASP A 146 26.97 2.10 1.83
C ASP A 146 25.54 1.61 2.12
N GLY A 147 25.30 0.30 2.11
CA GLY A 147 24.00 -0.31 2.32
C GLY A 147 23.06 -0.22 1.11
N GLU A 148 23.57 0.12 -0.05
CA GLU A 148 22.80 0.15 -1.30
C GLU A 148 22.43 -1.27 -1.74
N PHE A 149 21.26 -1.41 -2.32
CA PHE A 149 20.81 -2.66 -2.91
C PHE A 149 20.03 -2.42 -4.20
N GLU A 150 19.98 -3.44 -5.02
CA GLU A 150 19.13 -3.51 -6.22
C GLU A 150 18.40 -4.86 -6.22
N LEU A 151 17.11 -4.82 -6.54
CA LEU A 151 16.26 -5.99 -6.70
C LEU A 151 15.53 -5.88 -8.03
N ILE A 152 15.57 -6.94 -8.82
CA ILE A 152 14.79 -7.06 -10.06
C ILE A 152 13.56 -7.91 -9.79
N VAL A 153 12.41 -7.41 -10.17
CA VAL A 153 11.13 -8.11 -10.16
C VAL A 153 10.72 -8.34 -11.60
N SER A 154 10.55 -9.58 -11.99
CA SER A 154 10.23 -9.95 -13.38
C SER A 154 9.26 -11.13 -13.41
N PRO A 155 8.32 -11.17 -14.38
CA PRO A 155 7.53 -12.38 -14.63
C PRO A 155 8.36 -13.54 -15.19
N GLU A 156 9.51 -13.24 -15.78
CA GLU A 156 10.42 -14.23 -16.33
C GLU A 156 11.63 -14.39 -15.41
N GLN A 157 12.06 -15.62 -15.22
CA GLN A 157 13.30 -15.90 -14.49
C GLN A 157 14.49 -15.36 -15.29
N PRO A 158 15.39 -14.57 -14.67
CA PRO A 158 16.60 -14.14 -15.36
C PRO A 158 17.40 -15.34 -15.86
N THR A 159 17.83 -15.29 -17.12
CA THR A 159 18.59 -16.38 -17.77
C THR A 159 20.04 -16.47 -17.29
N ASP A 160 20.53 -15.44 -16.61
CA ASP A 160 21.90 -15.34 -16.08
C ASP A 160 21.85 -14.88 -14.61
N ALA A 161 21.78 -15.80 -13.69
CA ALA A 161 21.95 -15.58 -12.26
C ALA A 161 23.12 -16.40 -11.74
#